data_f549c8609b06b5b39e128b52780b2364
#
_entry.id   f549c8609b06b5b39e128b52780b2364
#
_cell.length_a   1.000
_cell.length_b   1.000
_cell.length_c   1.000
_cell.angle_alpha   90.00
_cell.angle_beta   90.00
_cell.angle_gamma   90.00
#
_symmetry.space_group_name_H-M   'P 1'
#
loop_
_entity.id
_entity.type
_entity.pdbx_description
1 polymer ?
#
loop_
_entity_poly.entity_id
_entity_poly.type
_entity_poly.pdbx_seq_one_letter_code
_entity_poly.pdbx_strand_id
1 'polypeptide(L)'
;MAKKPAKKRICFFAMLVVAMLAAGYCLFLPRTLFDEPFSATVWSRDGRLMSAKVASDGQWRFFPTDSVPEKFRVAITTYEDKRFYRHFGVDPLALGRAVRQNLAAGRITSGASTLTMQTIRLSRGGKPRTFREKFVEMVLATRLELRCSKDEILALYASHAPFGGNVVGLESAAWYYFGRSAAQLSWAECVMLAVLPNSPSLIHI
;
A
#
# COMPACT_ATOMS: atom_id res chain seq x y z
N MET A 1 9.00 48.39 34.07
CA MET A 1 9.57 47.04 33.83
C MET A 1 8.51 45.98 34.05
N ALA A 2 7.97 45.34 33.03
CA ALA A 2 7.30 44.03 33.13
C ALA A 2 6.80 43.60 31.73
N LYS A 3 7.64 43.01 30.90
CA LYS A 3 7.27 42.42 29.57
C LYS A 3 7.61 40.93 29.46
N LYS A 4 7.55 40.15 30.56
CA LYS A 4 7.85 38.71 30.56
C LYS A 4 6.64 37.75 30.43
N PRO A 5 5.35 38.11 30.58
CA PRO A 5 4.26 37.12 30.47
C PRO A 5 3.89 36.73 29.06
N ALA A 6 4.10 37.59 28.05
CA ALA A 6 3.71 37.29 26.65
C ALA A 6 4.50 36.14 26.03
N LYS A 7 5.80 36.08 26.24
CA LYS A 7 6.63 34.97 25.70
C LYS A 7 6.24 33.60 26.27
N LYS A 8 5.97 33.52 27.59
CA LYS A 8 5.54 32.25 28.21
C LYS A 8 4.19 31.78 27.68
N ARG A 9 3.23 32.70 27.46
CA ARG A 9 1.93 32.35 26.86
C ARG A 9 2.08 31.87 25.39
N ILE A 10 2.90 32.52 24.58
CA ILE A 10 3.18 32.11 23.21
C ILE A 10 3.82 30.72 23.18
N CYS A 11 4.82 30.44 24.01
CA CYS A 11 5.43 29.13 24.13
C CYS A 11 4.42 28.05 24.58
N PHE A 12 3.54 28.37 25.51
CA PHE A 12 2.51 27.44 25.98
C PHE A 12 1.50 27.12 24.86
N PHE A 13 1.01 28.11 24.10
CA PHE A 13 0.14 27.91 22.95
C PHE A 13 0.84 27.11 21.83
N ALA A 14 2.09 27.41 21.53
CA ALA A 14 2.87 26.64 20.55
C ALA A 14 3.02 25.18 20.97
N MET A 15 3.31 24.91 22.25
CA MET A 15 3.40 23.55 22.78
C MET A 15 2.04 22.83 22.73
N LEU A 16 0.94 23.50 23.01
CA LEU A 16 -0.41 22.93 22.91
C LEU A 16 -0.75 22.57 21.46
N VAL A 17 -0.44 23.45 20.51
CA VAL A 17 -0.63 23.18 19.06
C VAL A 17 0.20 21.98 18.62
N VAL A 18 1.47 21.91 19.00
CA VAL A 18 2.34 20.76 18.70
C VAL A 18 1.80 19.47 19.31
N ALA A 19 1.33 19.53 20.56
CA ALA A 19 0.72 18.37 21.23
C ALA A 19 -0.57 17.91 20.51
N MET A 20 -1.43 18.84 20.09
CA MET A 20 -2.63 18.51 19.31
C MET A 20 -2.29 17.93 17.94
N LEU A 21 -1.30 18.47 17.24
CA LEU A 21 -0.84 17.94 15.96
C LEU A 21 -0.23 16.53 16.12
N ALA A 22 0.56 16.31 17.17
CA ALA A 22 1.12 15.01 17.50
C ALA A 22 0.02 13.99 17.86
N ALA A 23 -0.96 14.39 18.68
CA ALA A 23 -2.11 13.55 19.01
C ALA A 23 -2.94 13.22 17.76
N GLY A 24 -3.24 14.22 16.94
CA GLY A 24 -3.91 14.03 15.65
C GLY A 24 -3.16 13.06 14.74
N TYR A 25 -1.85 13.23 14.60
CA TYR A 25 -1.00 12.32 13.83
C TYR A 25 -1.05 10.88 14.39
N CYS A 26 -1.01 10.70 15.71
CA CYS A 26 -1.07 9.39 16.33
C CYS A 26 -2.43 8.70 16.18
N LEU A 27 -3.51 9.45 16.17
CA LEU A 27 -4.90 8.93 16.11
C LEU A 27 -5.43 8.81 14.67
N PHE A 28 -4.78 9.40 13.69
CA PHE A 28 -5.31 9.53 12.33
C PHE A 28 -5.29 8.22 11.53
N LEU A 29 -4.43 7.25 11.88
CA LEU A 29 -4.43 5.93 11.27
C LEU A 29 -5.41 5.02 12.00
N PRO A 30 -6.44 4.46 11.34
CA PRO A 30 -7.40 3.55 11.95
C PRO A 30 -6.70 2.29 12.49
N ARG A 31 -7.28 1.68 13.51
CA ARG A 31 -6.73 0.44 14.11
C ARG A 31 -6.76 -0.72 13.14
N THR A 32 -7.88 -0.90 12.45
CA THR A 32 -8.05 -1.84 11.34
C THR A 32 -7.90 -1.07 10.04
N LEU A 33 -6.98 -1.49 9.18
CA LEU A 33 -6.74 -0.85 7.87
C LEU A 33 -7.69 -1.40 6.81
N PHE A 34 -8.00 -2.68 6.91
CA PHE A 34 -8.82 -3.41 5.96
C PHE A 34 -9.87 -4.21 6.74
N ASP A 35 -11.11 -4.13 6.30
CA ASP A 35 -12.28 -4.79 6.92
C ASP A 35 -13.20 -5.36 5.83
N GLU A 36 -12.60 -5.78 4.71
CA GLU A 36 -13.34 -6.34 3.60
C GLU A 36 -13.60 -7.84 3.80
N PRO A 37 -14.70 -8.37 3.26
CA PRO A 37 -15.03 -9.78 3.36
C PRO A 37 -14.06 -10.64 2.55
N PHE A 38 -13.86 -11.88 2.99
CA PHE A 38 -13.05 -12.88 2.29
C PHE A 38 -13.89 -13.89 1.54
N SER A 39 -13.30 -14.45 0.50
CA SER A 39 -13.83 -15.58 -0.25
C SER A 39 -13.85 -16.85 0.61
N ALA A 40 -14.93 -17.59 0.56
CA ALA A 40 -14.97 -18.92 1.15
C ALA A 40 -14.18 -19.88 0.24
N THR A 41 -13.17 -20.55 0.80
CA THR A 41 -12.29 -21.48 0.08
C THR A 41 -12.35 -22.87 0.69
N VAL A 42 -12.33 -23.90 -0.15
CA VAL A 42 -12.27 -25.29 0.24
C VAL A 42 -10.96 -25.89 -0.28
N TRP A 43 -10.18 -26.44 0.62
CA TRP A 43 -8.87 -26.99 0.33
C TRP A 43 -8.85 -28.52 0.52
N SER A 44 -8.11 -29.21 -0.34
CA SER A 44 -7.81 -30.62 -0.15
C SER A 44 -6.80 -30.80 0.99
N ARG A 45 -6.65 -32.06 1.47
CA ARG A 45 -5.66 -32.41 2.47
C ARG A 45 -4.22 -32.08 2.03
N ASP A 46 -3.97 -32.11 0.71
CA ASP A 46 -2.66 -31.85 0.11
C ASP A 46 -2.46 -30.37 -0.23
N GLY A 47 -3.32 -29.47 0.27
CA GLY A 47 -3.20 -28.03 0.06
C GLY A 47 -3.57 -27.56 -1.35
N ARG A 48 -4.35 -28.32 -2.13
CA ARG A 48 -4.89 -27.89 -3.41
C ARG A 48 -6.24 -27.18 -3.22
N LEU A 49 -6.43 -26.09 -3.92
CA LEU A 49 -7.73 -25.41 -3.93
C LEU A 49 -8.75 -26.27 -4.67
N MET A 50 -9.77 -26.72 -3.97
CA MET A 50 -10.86 -27.55 -4.52
C MET A 50 -12.02 -26.71 -5.03
N SER A 51 -12.34 -25.64 -4.30
CA SER A 51 -13.42 -24.72 -4.65
C SER A 51 -13.20 -23.39 -3.96
N ALA A 52 -13.69 -22.33 -4.59
CA ALA A 52 -13.75 -21.02 -3.96
C ALA A 52 -15.04 -20.31 -4.38
N LYS A 53 -15.65 -19.56 -3.47
CA LYS A 53 -16.79 -18.70 -3.73
C LYS A 53 -16.36 -17.26 -3.54
N VAL A 54 -16.70 -16.38 -4.47
CA VAL A 54 -16.45 -14.94 -4.34
C VAL A 54 -17.01 -14.39 -3.04
N ALA A 55 -16.33 -13.41 -2.47
CA ALA A 55 -16.79 -12.73 -1.26
C ALA A 55 -18.11 -11.99 -1.50
N SER A 56 -18.77 -11.55 -0.44
CA SER A 56 -20.08 -10.88 -0.52
C SER A 56 -20.06 -9.56 -1.30
N ASP A 57 -18.88 -8.95 -1.46
CA ASP A 57 -18.64 -7.76 -2.28
C ASP A 57 -18.31 -8.07 -3.75
N GLY A 58 -18.41 -9.34 -4.16
CA GLY A 58 -18.14 -9.78 -5.53
C GLY A 58 -16.66 -9.95 -5.87
N GLN A 59 -15.76 -9.83 -4.90
CA GLN A 59 -14.32 -9.97 -5.10
C GLN A 59 -13.80 -11.38 -4.81
N TRP A 60 -12.81 -11.80 -5.57
CA TRP A 60 -11.95 -12.93 -5.23
C TRP A 60 -10.88 -12.44 -4.27
N ARG A 61 -11.02 -12.72 -2.98
CA ARG A 61 -10.11 -12.28 -1.93
C ARG A 61 -9.92 -13.40 -0.92
N PHE A 62 -8.76 -14.08 -1.01
CA PHE A 62 -8.40 -15.12 -0.06
C PHE A 62 -7.89 -14.50 1.25
N PHE A 63 -7.82 -15.30 2.30
CA PHE A 63 -7.28 -14.82 3.57
C PHE A 63 -5.87 -14.24 3.40
N PRO A 64 -5.54 -13.15 4.09
CA PRO A 64 -4.20 -12.57 4.07
C PRO A 64 -3.14 -13.58 4.47
N THR A 65 -1.97 -13.47 3.85
CA THR A 65 -0.78 -14.21 4.27
C THR A 65 0.15 -13.30 5.03
N ASP A 66 0.76 -13.81 6.11
CA ASP A 66 1.70 -13.03 6.94
C ASP A 66 3.06 -12.85 6.27
N SER A 67 3.33 -13.57 5.19
CA SER A 67 4.60 -13.53 4.46
C SER A 67 4.39 -13.46 2.95
N VAL A 68 5.28 -12.72 2.29
CA VAL A 68 5.29 -12.57 0.83
C VAL A 68 6.44 -13.41 0.26
N PRO A 69 6.18 -14.27 -0.75
CA PRO A 69 7.23 -15.05 -1.39
C PRO A 69 8.36 -14.16 -1.92
N GLU A 70 9.60 -14.61 -1.73
CA GLU A 70 10.83 -13.87 -2.08
C GLU A 70 10.81 -13.35 -3.52
N LYS A 71 10.41 -14.19 -4.48
CA LYS A 71 10.37 -13.83 -5.90
C LYS A 71 9.41 -12.68 -6.16
N PHE A 72 8.22 -12.69 -5.55
CA PHE A 72 7.27 -11.59 -5.69
C PHE A 72 7.74 -10.35 -4.97
N ARG A 73 8.33 -10.49 -3.77
CA ARG A 73 8.94 -9.39 -3.00
C ARG A 73 9.95 -8.63 -3.85
N VAL A 74 10.89 -9.35 -4.47
CA VAL A 74 11.90 -8.75 -5.36
C VAL A 74 11.27 -8.11 -6.59
N ALA A 75 10.32 -8.79 -7.23
CA ALA A 75 9.65 -8.29 -8.43
C ALA A 75 8.91 -6.97 -8.15
N ILE A 76 8.04 -6.95 -7.13
CA ILE A 76 7.21 -5.79 -6.83
C ILE A 76 8.03 -4.60 -6.32
N THR A 77 9.02 -4.83 -5.45
CA THR A 77 9.87 -3.74 -4.97
C THR A 77 10.74 -3.18 -6.09
N THR A 78 11.25 -4.01 -6.99
CA THR A 78 12.02 -3.54 -8.15
C THR A 78 11.19 -2.71 -9.11
N TYR A 79 9.95 -3.10 -9.33
CA TYR A 79 9.05 -2.44 -10.27
C TYR A 79 8.45 -1.15 -9.68
N GLU A 80 7.87 -1.22 -8.47
CA GLU A 80 7.10 -0.14 -7.86
C GLU A 80 7.94 0.80 -6.99
N ASP A 81 8.91 0.26 -6.24
CA ASP A 81 9.57 1.00 -5.18
C ASP A 81 10.98 0.45 -4.89
N LYS A 82 11.93 0.72 -5.78
CA LYS A 82 13.31 0.21 -5.70
C LYS A 82 14.02 0.51 -4.38
N ARG A 83 13.54 1.48 -3.63
CA ARG A 83 14.13 1.91 -2.36
C ARG A 83 13.23 1.63 -1.17
N PHE A 84 12.25 0.73 -1.32
CA PHE A 84 11.24 0.40 -0.32
C PHE A 84 11.82 0.23 1.08
N TYR A 85 12.89 -0.53 1.22
CA TYR A 85 13.54 -0.80 2.51
C TYR A 85 14.42 0.35 3.04
N ARG A 86 14.56 1.47 2.30
CA ARG A 86 15.48 2.57 2.63
C ARG A 86 14.81 3.89 3.00
N HIS A 87 13.52 4.02 2.78
CA HIS A 87 12.76 5.23 3.11
C HIS A 87 11.70 4.95 4.18
N PHE A 88 11.17 6.00 4.77
CA PHE A 88 10.18 5.95 5.83
C PHE A 88 8.81 6.38 5.29
N GLY A 89 8.14 5.50 4.54
CA GLY A 89 6.81 5.69 3.95
C GLY A 89 6.77 6.56 2.71
N VAL A 90 7.62 7.55 2.60
CA VAL A 90 7.78 8.45 1.46
C VAL A 90 9.23 8.43 1.01
N ASP A 91 9.48 8.34 -0.29
CA ASP A 91 10.82 8.45 -0.87
C ASP A 91 11.11 9.88 -1.36
N PRO A 92 11.87 10.70 -0.61
CA PRO A 92 12.14 12.07 -0.99
C PRO A 92 12.97 12.20 -2.26
N LEU A 93 13.84 11.23 -2.57
CA LEU A 93 14.63 11.26 -3.82
C LEU A 93 13.76 10.90 -5.04
N ALA A 94 12.84 9.95 -4.89
CA ALA A 94 11.86 9.66 -5.94
C ALA A 94 10.94 10.86 -6.18
N LEU A 95 10.51 11.53 -5.11
CA LEU A 95 9.68 12.74 -5.19
C LEU A 95 10.43 13.87 -5.93
N GLY A 96 11.67 14.17 -5.54
CA GLY A 96 12.50 15.18 -6.22
C GLY A 96 12.72 14.86 -7.70
N ARG A 97 12.98 13.59 -8.03
CA ARG A 97 13.11 13.12 -9.42
C ARG A 97 11.82 13.32 -10.19
N ALA A 98 10.66 12.93 -9.63
CA ALA A 98 9.37 13.06 -10.28
C ALA A 98 9.01 14.53 -10.52
N VAL A 99 9.23 15.41 -9.55
CA VAL A 99 9.02 16.86 -9.70
C VAL A 99 9.87 17.40 -10.84
N ARG A 100 11.18 17.10 -10.89
CA ARG A 100 12.08 17.54 -11.96
C ARG A 100 11.62 17.05 -13.32
N GLN A 101 11.24 15.78 -13.46
CA GLN A 101 10.79 15.19 -14.72
C GLN A 101 9.48 15.79 -15.19
N ASN A 102 8.52 16.01 -14.30
CA ASN A 102 7.22 16.59 -14.63
C ASN A 102 7.35 18.05 -15.04
N LEU A 103 8.21 18.84 -14.36
CA LEU A 103 8.52 20.21 -14.75
C LEU A 103 9.18 20.29 -16.13
N ALA A 104 10.17 19.43 -16.39
CA ALA A 104 10.85 19.37 -17.67
C ALA A 104 9.93 18.94 -18.82
N ALA A 105 8.96 18.07 -18.55
CA ALA A 105 8.01 17.57 -19.55
C ALA A 105 6.76 18.45 -19.71
N GLY A 106 6.54 19.45 -18.84
CA GLY A 106 5.31 20.27 -18.83
C GLY A 106 4.02 19.49 -18.54
N ARG A 107 4.12 18.24 -18.14
CA ARG A 107 3.00 17.34 -17.82
C ARG A 107 3.41 16.28 -16.80
N ILE A 108 2.42 15.62 -16.20
CA ILE A 108 2.68 14.53 -15.26
C ILE A 108 3.12 13.28 -16.04
N THR A 109 4.40 12.97 -16.02
CA THR A 109 5.02 11.80 -16.68
C THR A 109 5.57 10.78 -15.68
N SER A 110 5.83 11.20 -14.43
CA SER A 110 6.42 10.35 -13.41
C SER A 110 5.70 10.52 -12.08
N GLY A 111 5.46 9.40 -11.40
CA GLY A 111 4.94 9.34 -10.05
C GLY A 111 6.04 9.02 -9.03
N ALA A 112 5.82 9.43 -7.79
CA ALA A 112 6.69 9.13 -6.65
C ALA A 112 5.91 8.41 -5.52
N SER A 113 4.92 7.60 -5.90
CA SER A 113 4.16 6.83 -4.92
C SER A 113 4.96 5.61 -4.50
N THR A 114 5.16 5.45 -3.20
CA THR A 114 5.80 4.27 -2.61
C THR A 114 4.78 3.16 -2.40
N LEU A 115 5.23 1.92 -2.17
CA LEU A 115 4.37 0.79 -1.80
C LEU A 115 3.59 1.09 -0.52
N THR A 116 4.20 1.75 0.47
CA THR A 116 3.52 2.16 1.71
C THR A 116 2.37 3.14 1.44
N MET A 117 2.58 4.13 0.55
CA MET A 117 1.51 5.06 0.14
C MET A 117 0.40 4.35 -0.64
N GLN A 118 0.76 3.37 -1.48
CA GLN A 118 -0.23 2.56 -2.21
C GLN A 118 -1.06 1.72 -1.24
N THR A 119 -0.46 1.09 -0.23
CA THR A 119 -1.16 0.35 0.83
C THR A 119 -2.18 1.23 1.56
N ILE A 120 -1.78 2.44 1.95
CA ILE A 120 -2.70 3.42 2.54
C ILE A 120 -3.84 3.77 1.58
N ARG A 121 -3.55 3.98 0.30
CA ARG A 121 -4.59 4.29 -0.68
C ARG A 121 -5.59 3.15 -0.86
N LEU A 122 -5.14 1.91 -0.86
CA LEU A 122 -6.00 0.72 -0.89
C LEU A 122 -6.92 0.69 0.33
N SER A 123 -6.40 0.88 1.55
CA SER A 123 -7.18 0.89 2.78
C SER A 123 -8.21 2.03 2.86
N ARG A 124 -8.09 3.04 2.00
CA ARG A 124 -9.02 4.18 1.91
C ARG A 124 -10.04 4.03 0.78
N GLY A 125 -10.16 2.86 0.18
CA GLY A 125 -11.13 2.58 -0.88
C GLY A 125 -10.81 3.28 -2.21
N GLY A 126 -9.54 3.52 -2.52
CA GLY A 126 -9.10 4.07 -3.81
C GLY A 126 -9.66 5.45 -4.14
N LYS A 127 -9.75 6.35 -3.17
CA LYS A 127 -10.27 7.73 -3.34
C LYS A 127 -9.66 8.44 -4.53
N PRO A 128 -10.37 9.44 -5.14
CA PRO A 128 -9.90 10.19 -6.31
C PRO A 128 -8.51 10.81 -6.08
N ARG A 129 -7.66 10.79 -7.11
CA ARG A 129 -6.28 11.31 -7.06
C ARG A 129 -6.25 12.83 -7.05
N THR A 130 -6.47 13.44 -5.88
CA THR A 130 -6.29 14.87 -5.65
C THR A 130 -4.97 15.15 -4.93
N PHE A 131 -4.44 16.38 -5.02
CA PHE A 131 -3.26 16.79 -4.25
C PHE A 131 -3.48 16.67 -2.73
N ARG A 132 -4.69 16.98 -2.27
CA ARG A 132 -5.07 16.84 -0.87
C ARG A 132 -4.99 15.38 -0.42
N GLU A 133 -5.58 14.47 -1.20
CA GLU A 133 -5.57 13.04 -0.89
C GLU A 133 -4.15 12.50 -0.93
N LYS A 134 -3.33 12.96 -1.88
CA LYS A 134 -1.91 12.60 -1.97
C LYS A 134 -1.13 13.02 -0.71
N PHE A 135 -1.40 14.20 -0.18
CA PHE A 135 -0.79 14.65 1.07
C PHE A 135 -1.22 13.78 2.26
N VAL A 136 -2.51 13.42 2.34
CA VAL A 136 -3.02 12.51 3.37
C VAL A 136 -2.37 11.13 3.27
N GLU A 137 -2.23 10.57 2.04
CA GLU A 137 -1.51 9.31 1.81
C GLU A 137 -0.07 9.39 2.35
N MET A 138 0.66 10.48 2.09
CA MET A 138 2.03 10.68 2.57
C MET A 138 2.10 10.68 4.11
N VAL A 139 1.23 11.43 4.77
CA VAL A 139 1.18 11.51 6.25
C VAL A 139 0.83 10.15 6.84
N LEU A 140 -0.18 9.46 6.31
CA LEU A 140 -0.57 8.15 6.79
C LEU A 140 0.47 7.07 6.50
N ALA A 141 1.21 7.18 5.38
CA ALA A 141 2.29 6.28 5.05
C ALA A 141 3.41 6.35 6.10
N THR A 142 3.84 7.55 6.51
CA THR A 142 4.83 7.68 7.59
C THR A 142 4.30 7.12 8.92
N ARG A 143 3.00 7.27 9.18
CA ARG A 143 2.37 6.71 10.38
C ARG A 143 2.29 5.18 10.34
N LEU A 144 2.05 4.60 9.17
CA LEU A 144 2.05 3.15 8.98
C LEU A 144 3.43 2.55 9.26
N GLU A 145 4.51 3.20 8.81
CA GLU A 145 5.89 2.78 9.06
C GLU A 145 6.30 2.81 10.54
N LEU A 146 5.63 3.65 11.35
CA LEU A 146 5.81 3.63 12.82
C LEU A 146 5.09 2.46 13.49
N ARG A 147 4.11 1.87 12.81
CA ARG A 147 3.25 0.82 13.34
C ARG A 147 3.63 -0.58 12.86
N CYS A 148 4.06 -0.69 11.62
CA CYS A 148 4.31 -1.94 10.93
C CYS A 148 5.74 -1.96 10.36
N SER A 149 6.36 -3.12 10.39
CA SER A 149 7.62 -3.38 9.69
C SER A 149 7.41 -3.34 8.17
N LYS A 150 8.50 -3.23 7.41
CA LYS A 150 8.46 -3.25 5.94
C LYS A 150 7.83 -4.52 5.39
N ASP A 151 8.13 -5.66 5.98
CA ASP A 151 7.59 -6.95 5.53
C ASP A 151 6.09 -7.06 5.82
N GLU A 152 5.61 -6.56 6.97
CA GLU A 152 4.17 -6.45 7.26
C GLU A 152 3.45 -5.51 6.30
N ILE A 153 4.05 -4.36 5.96
CA ILE A 153 3.49 -3.43 4.96
C ILE A 153 3.41 -4.09 3.59
N LEU A 154 4.43 -4.84 3.21
CA LEU A 154 4.44 -5.57 1.95
C LEU A 154 3.39 -6.69 1.93
N ALA A 155 3.21 -7.40 3.04
CA ALA A 155 2.17 -8.41 3.19
C ALA A 155 0.76 -7.80 3.10
N LEU A 156 0.53 -6.65 3.73
CA LEU A 156 -0.72 -5.88 3.60
C LEU A 156 -0.96 -5.47 2.14
N TYR A 157 0.05 -4.95 1.45
CA TYR A 157 -0.05 -4.62 0.03
C TYR A 157 -0.40 -5.85 -0.81
N ALA A 158 0.38 -6.92 -0.67
CA ALA A 158 0.19 -8.15 -1.43
C ALA A 158 -1.19 -8.78 -1.21
N SER A 159 -1.74 -8.67 0.00
CA SER A 159 -3.06 -9.23 0.35
C SER A 159 -4.23 -8.41 -0.19
N HIS A 160 -4.05 -7.11 -0.47
CA HIS A 160 -5.15 -6.20 -0.81
C HIS A 160 -4.99 -5.49 -2.16
N ALA A 161 -3.86 -5.66 -2.85
CA ALA A 161 -3.67 -5.10 -4.18
C ALA A 161 -4.62 -5.76 -5.19
N PRO A 162 -5.21 -4.97 -6.12
CA PRO A 162 -6.01 -5.51 -7.22
C PRO A 162 -5.11 -6.08 -8.30
N PHE A 163 -5.38 -7.30 -8.75
CA PHE A 163 -4.63 -7.97 -9.81
C PHE A 163 -5.43 -8.11 -11.11
N GLY A 164 -6.46 -7.28 -11.30
CA GLY A 164 -7.31 -7.25 -12.49
C GLY A 164 -8.68 -7.91 -12.27
N GLY A 165 -9.69 -7.42 -13.02
CA GLY A 165 -11.07 -7.85 -12.83
C GLY A 165 -11.53 -7.68 -11.39
N ASN A 166 -12.05 -8.75 -10.81
CA ASN A 166 -12.45 -8.82 -9.41
C ASN A 166 -11.48 -9.61 -8.51
N VAL A 167 -10.21 -9.76 -8.94
CA VAL A 167 -9.20 -10.51 -8.20
C VAL A 167 -8.39 -9.57 -7.31
N VAL A 168 -8.44 -9.80 -6.00
CA VAL A 168 -7.74 -9.05 -4.96
C VAL A 168 -6.84 -9.97 -4.15
N GLY A 169 -5.59 -9.56 -3.99
CA GLY A 169 -4.58 -10.29 -3.25
C GLY A 169 -3.77 -11.27 -4.10
N LEU A 170 -2.48 -11.38 -3.74
CA LEU A 170 -1.48 -12.17 -4.45
C LEU A 170 -1.85 -13.65 -4.50
N GLU A 171 -2.31 -14.23 -3.38
CA GLU A 171 -2.67 -15.65 -3.33
C GLU A 171 -3.89 -15.94 -4.22
N SER A 172 -4.90 -15.06 -4.18
CA SER A 172 -6.05 -15.16 -5.08
C SER A 172 -5.63 -15.09 -6.55
N ALA A 173 -4.73 -14.17 -6.88
CA ALA A 173 -4.21 -13.99 -8.23
C ALA A 173 -3.39 -15.21 -8.69
N ALA A 174 -2.54 -15.76 -7.81
CA ALA A 174 -1.74 -16.95 -8.11
C ALA A 174 -2.63 -18.15 -8.47
N TRP A 175 -3.68 -18.40 -7.69
CA TRP A 175 -4.64 -19.46 -7.98
C TRP A 175 -5.50 -19.17 -9.22
N TYR A 176 -5.93 -17.93 -9.38
CA TYR A 176 -6.79 -17.54 -10.50
C TYR A 176 -6.08 -17.66 -11.85
N TYR A 177 -4.85 -17.15 -11.95
CA TYR A 177 -4.11 -17.10 -13.22
C TYR A 177 -3.24 -18.34 -13.47
N PHE A 178 -2.73 -19.00 -12.43
CA PHE A 178 -1.73 -20.05 -12.56
C PHE A 178 -2.09 -21.38 -11.89
N GLY A 179 -3.21 -21.45 -11.16
CA GLY A 179 -3.70 -22.70 -10.53
C GLY A 179 -2.77 -23.25 -9.46
N ARG A 180 -1.96 -22.39 -8.81
CA ARG A 180 -1.01 -22.78 -7.75
C ARG A 180 -0.85 -21.67 -6.73
N SER A 181 -0.30 -22.01 -5.55
CA SER A 181 0.00 -21.04 -4.51
C SER A 181 1.07 -20.03 -4.95
N ALA A 182 1.00 -18.81 -4.41
CA ALA A 182 1.97 -17.76 -4.66
C ALA A 182 3.43 -18.18 -4.35
N ALA A 183 3.63 -19.06 -3.37
CA ALA A 183 4.95 -19.60 -3.04
C ALA A 183 5.57 -20.45 -4.16
N GLN A 184 4.74 -21.05 -5.03
CA GLN A 184 5.17 -21.94 -6.12
C GLN A 184 5.36 -21.20 -7.44
N LEU A 185 5.09 -19.90 -7.52
CA LEU A 185 5.24 -19.12 -8.73
C LEU A 185 6.69 -19.08 -9.22
N SER A 186 6.87 -19.11 -10.52
CA SER A 186 8.13 -18.82 -11.19
C SER A 186 8.47 -17.33 -11.14
N TRP A 187 9.69 -16.96 -11.46
CA TRP A 187 10.09 -15.56 -11.59
C TRP A 187 9.25 -14.79 -12.62
N ALA A 188 8.97 -15.39 -13.78
CA ALA A 188 8.17 -14.76 -14.83
C ALA A 188 6.74 -14.48 -14.37
N GLU A 189 6.10 -15.43 -13.68
CA GLU A 189 4.76 -15.26 -13.11
C GLU A 189 4.73 -14.18 -12.02
N CYS A 190 5.74 -14.12 -11.16
CA CYS A 190 5.87 -13.07 -10.15
C CYS A 190 6.04 -11.67 -10.78
N VAL A 191 6.87 -11.55 -11.82
CA VAL A 191 7.05 -10.28 -12.55
C VAL A 191 5.76 -9.87 -13.24
N MET A 192 5.05 -10.80 -13.87
CA MET A 192 3.76 -10.53 -14.48
C MET A 192 2.77 -9.99 -13.44
N LEU A 193 2.62 -10.66 -12.29
CA LEU A 193 1.76 -10.19 -11.22
C LEU A 193 2.20 -8.84 -10.64
N ALA A 194 3.49 -8.55 -10.59
CA ALA A 194 3.98 -7.26 -10.07
C ALA A 194 3.58 -6.05 -10.94
N VAL A 195 3.34 -6.27 -12.23
CA VAL A 195 2.95 -5.21 -13.18
C VAL A 195 1.44 -4.93 -13.15
N LEU A 196 0.61 -5.96 -12.87
CA LEU A 196 -0.84 -5.89 -12.99
C LEU A 196 -1.55 -4.81 -12.14
N PRO A 197 -1.17 -4.53 -10.89
CA PRO A 197 -1.85 -3.54 -10.07
C PRO A 197 -1.87 -2.14 -10.68
N ASN A 198 -0.87 -1.80 -11.50
CA ASN A 198 -0.81 -0.51 -12.18
C ASN A 198 -1.26 -0.52 -13.64
N SER A 199 -1.43 -1.69 -14.22
CA SER A 199 -1.81 -1.85 -15.64
C SER A 199 -2.86 -2.95 -15.80
N PRO A 200 -4.04 -2.84 -15.19
CA PRO A 200 -5.07 -3.87 -15.22
C PRO A 200 -5.59 -4.15 -16.64
N SER A 201 -5.38 -3.23 -17.58
CA SER A 201 -5.76 -3.41 -18.98
C SER A 201 -4.92 -4.45 -19.75
N LEU A 202 -3.80 -4.90 -19.19
CA LEU A 202 -2.96 -5.95 -19.81
C LEU A 202 -3.59 -7.34 -19.78
N ILE A 203 -4.71 -7.52 -19.07
CA ILE A 203 -5.41 -8.81 -18.93
C ILE A 203 -6.64 -8.93 -19.85
N HIS A 204 -6.91 -7.96 -20.68
CA HIS A 204 -7.91 -8.14 -21.74
C HIS A 204 -7.32 -9.04 -22.86
N ILE A 205 -7.23 -10.33 -22.54
CA ILE A 205 -7.07 -11.41 -23.50
C ILE A 205 -8.39 -12.12 -23.63
#